data_254c27c3e7ec5f54c0ca4a97488043c2
#
_entry.id   254c27c3e7ec5f54c0ca4a97488043c2
#
_cell.length_a   1.000
_cell.length_b   1.000
_cell.length_c   1.000
_cell.angle_alpha   90.00
_cell.angle_beta   90.00
_cell.angle_gamma   90.00
#
_symmetry.space_group_name_H-M   'P 1'
#
loop_
_entity.id
_entity.type
_entity.pdbx_description
1 polymer ?
#
loop_
_entity_poly.entity_id
_entity_poly.type
_entity_poly.pdbx_seq_one_letter_code
_entity_poly.pdbx_strand_id
1 'polypeptide(L)'
;MRAAPTRLIGIAALVAALAPASTAAASQVTSDGSTVTFTAAPGENNRLLVSTSAYDTSCGSIGAPCLSVWDGGSHMTSVSGACELASSDPIVGDTAVCSVPTSVTASLGDRDDSYWDWNGPSVVDGGNGNDNPINGAGGDDILRGGIGSDLLEGVDGDDVLDGGPGDDLLDGVPGGYPDESMTHGSDTYVGGGGYDSVTYEERTEDLSLSTDGVANDGAPGERDDIGTDVMEVIGGHGSDVMTGNAGRNVFGGQSGDDTLTGAGGDDQMSGGVGNDRLTGGPGTDVLGGEDGDDMLDGGADVDRYYGDSVSACIAASCPSGRDDIRARDGAREEINCGPGVDTTELDPVDVVYDSVSLADQCEGVTGTPSGPGSGGSAFKVAAAKVDRRNRIVLRLTVPAPGTVRADARASRLRVASRSRSVAKAGAVKLTLAPSRAARRALRQRKRLKVSVRIAFKPRGAAATTLTRSVTLRKG
;
A
#
# COMPACT_ATOMS: atom_id res chain seq x y z
N MET A 1 -24.29 -69.67 -33.08
CA MET A 1 -23.89 -68.32 -33.41
C MET A 1 -24.97 -67.37 -32.95
N ARG A 2 -24.71 -66.59 -31.94
CA ARG A 2 -25.75 -65.80 -31.22
C ARG A 2 -25.75 -64.37 -31.77
N ALA A 3 -26.98 -63.96 -32.21
CA ALA A 3 -27.22 -62.58 -32.62
C ALA A 3 -27.33 -61.65 -31.38
N ALA A 4 -26.71 -60.48 -31.46
CA ALA A 4 -26.81 -59.44 -30.46
C ALA A 4 -28.06 -58.54 -30.72
N PRO A 5 -28.74 -58.05 -29.70
CA PRO A 5 -29.91 -57.21 -29.91
C PRO A 5 -29.50 -55.75 -30.10
N THR A 6 -30.04 -55.12 -31.13
CA THR A 6 -30.00 -53.72 -31.47
C THR A 6 -30.77 -52.90 -30.42
N ARG A 7 -30.11 -51.96 -29.71
CA ARG A 7 -30.79 -51.02 -28.85
C ARG A 7 -31.29 -49.82 -29.65
N LEU A 8 -32.58 -49.63 -29.71
CA LEU A 8 -33.22 -48.37 -30.10
C LEU A 8 -32.88 -47.27 -29.08
N ILE A 9 -32.26 -46.20 -29.56
CA ILE A 9 -32.07 -44.94 -28.79
C ILE A 9 -33.35 -44.15 -29.03
N GLY A 10 -34.20 -44.08 -27.99
CA GLY A 10 -35.35 -43.19 -27.95
C GLY A 10 -34.89 -41.74 -27.81
N ILE A 11 -35.21 -40.89 -28.78
CA ILE A 11 -35.10 -39.45 -28.70
C ILE A 11 -36.21 -38.96 -27.80
N ALA A 12 -35.89 -38.68 -26.53
CA ALA A 12 -36.77 -37.94 -25.65
C ALA A 12 -36.77 -36.49 -26.12
N ALA A 13 -37.82 -36.03 -26.71
CA ALA A 13 -38.05 -34.61 -26.96
C ALA A 13 -38.18 -33.88 -25.60
N LEU A 14 -37.14 -33.09 -25.26
CA LEU A 14 -37.19 -32.19 -24.15
C LEU A 14 -38.14 -31.03 -24.50
N VAL A 15 -39.37 -31.12 -24.11
CA VAL A 15 -40.28 -29.97 -24.09
C VAL A 15 -39.80 -29.07 -22.96
N ALA A 16 -39.00 -28.09 -23.30
CA ALA A 16 -38.70 -26.98 -22.44
C ALA A 16 -40.06 -26.27 -22.17
N ALA A 17 -40.63 -26.51 -21.00
CA ALA A 17 -41.69 -25.67 -20.50
C ALA A 17 -41.13 -24.26 -20.41
N LEU A 18 -41.59 -23.36 -21.28
CA LEU A 18 -41.46 -21.94 -21.09
C LEU A 18 -42.14 -21.64 -19.75
N ALA A 19 -41.36 -21.46 -18.69
CA ALA A 19 -41.84 -20.81 -17.51
C ALA A 19 -42.44 -19.46 -17.95
N PRO A 20 -43.61 -19.06 -17.44
CA PRO A 20 -44.08 -17.72 -17.73
C PRO A 20 -42.94 -16.78 -17.33
N ALA A 21 -42.59 -15.82 -18.20
CA ALA A 21 -41.72 -14.72 -17.85
C ALA A 21 -42.26 -14.20 -16.52
N SER A 22 -41.47 -14.29 -15.45
CA SER A 22 -41.77 -13.59 -14.22
C SER A 22 -41.96 -12.14 -14.65
N THR A 23 -43.11 -11.57 -14.36
CA THR A 23 -43.25 -10.11 -14.45
C THR A 23 -42.07 -9.57 -13.68
N ALA A 24 -41.18 -8.83 -14.36
CA ALA A 24 -40.04 -8.23 -13.70
C ALA A 24 -40.59 -7.51 -12.46
N ALA A 25 -40.11 -7.89 -11.30
CA ALA A 25 -40.42 -7.13 -10.10
C ALA A 25 -39.81 -5.77 -10.36
N ALA A 26 -40.48 -4.70 -10.12
CA ALA A 26 -39.98 -3.37 -10.30
C ALA A 26 -39.74 -2.73 -8.93
N SER A 27 -38.89 -1.72 -8.86
CA SER A 27 -38.54 -1.04 -7.63
C SER A 27 -39.75 -0.49 -6.89
N GLN A 28 -39.74 -0.52 -5.58
CA GLN A 28 -40.84 -0.17 -4.71
C GLN A 28 -40.42 0.85 -3.65
N VAL A 29 -41.29 1.81 -3.39
CA VAL A 29 -41.16 2.74 -2.26
C VAL A 29 -42.39 2.61 -1.38
N THR A 30 -42.17 2.39 -0.09
CA THR A 30 -43.24 2.30 0.90
C THR A 30 -42.91 3.13 2.13
N SER A 31 -43.93 3.59 2.86
CA SER A 31 -43.70 4.26 4.14
C SER A 31 -44.82 3.87 5.14
N ASP A 32 -44.39 3.63 6.38
CA ASP A 32 -45.28 3.44 7.53
C ASP A 32 -45.53 4.74 8.32
N GLY A 33 -44.92 5.84 7.87
CA GLY A 33 -44.98 7.16 8.49
C GLY A 33 -43.78 7.46 9.41
N SER A 34 -42.99 6.44 9.80
CA SER A 34 -41.75 6.57 10.56
C SER A 34 -40.54 6.19 9.74
N THR A 35 -40.68 5.22 8.87
CA THR A 35 -39.61 4.73 8.00
C THR A 35 -40.06 4.79 6.53
N VAL A 36 -39.18 5.24 5.66
CA VAL A 36 -39.33 5.09 4.21
C VAL A 36 -38.44 3.93 3.77
N THR A 37 -39.02 2.98 3.04
CA THR A 37 -38.33 1.78 2.56
C THR A 37 -38.28 1.79 1.04
N PHE A 38 -37.08 1.70 0.46
CA PHE A 38 -36.85 1.42 -0.95
C PHE A 38 -36.43 -0.03 -1.11
N THR A 39 -36.93 -0.69 -2.13
CA THR A 39 -36.51 -2.04 -2.51
C THR A 39 -36.37 -2.09 -4.03
N ALA A 40 -35.18 -2.35 -4.50
CA ALA A 40 -34.85 -2.49 -5.90
C ALA A 40 -35.45 -3.75 -6.53
N ALA A 41 -35.66 -3.70 -7.82
CA ALA A 41 -35.98 -4.89 -8.60
C ALA A 41 -34.71 -5.62 -9.05
N PRO A 42 -34.74 -6.96 -9.18
CA PRO A 42 -33.58 -7.70 -9.63
C PRO A 42 -33.13 -7.29 -11.04
N GLY A 43 -31.84 -7.10 -11.23
CA GLY A 43 -31.21 -6.79 -12.51
C GLY A 43 -31.26 -5.34 -12.91
N GLU A 44 -31.53 -4.44 -12.01
CA GLU A 44 -31.49 -2.98 -12.21
C GLU A 44 -30.23 -2.37 -11.64
N ASN A 45 -29.67 -1.35 -12.28
CA ASN A 45 -28.67 -0.47 -11.68
C ASN A 45 -29.42 0.71 -11.08
N ASN A 46 -29.42 0.86 -9.79
CA ASN A 46 -30.14 1.89 -9.09
C ASN A 46 -29.23 3.11 -8.83
N ARG A 47 -29.78 4.28 -8.96
CA ARG A 47 -29.15 5.53 -8.56
C ARG A 47 -30.10 6.26 -7.65
N LEU A 48 -30.07 5.90 -6.39
CA LEU A 48 -31.02 6.38 -5.41
C LEU A 48 -30.52 7.67 -4.76
N LEU A 49 -31.30 8.73 -4.91
CA LEU A 49 -31.08 9.98 -4.22
C LEU A 49 -32.26 10.24 -3.29
N VAL A 50 -31.97 10.35 -2.02
CA VAL A 50 -32.93 10.71 -0.98
C VAL A 50 -32.63 12.13 -0.52
N SER A 51 -33.63 13.02 -0.51
CA SER A 51 -33.44 14.40 -0.10
C SER A 51 -34.65 14.94 0.64
N THR A 52 -34.41 15.78 1.67
CA THR A 52 -35.45 16.53 2.35
C THR A 52 -35.53 17.94 1.79
N SER A 53 -36.72 18.42 1.52
CA SER A 53 -36.93 19.80 1.09
C SER A 53 -37.94 20.52 1.96
N ALA A 54 -37.52 21.61 2.58
CA ALA A 54 -38.40 22.48 3.33
C ALA A 54 -39.23 23.43 2.41
N TYR A 55 -38.84 23.53 1.13
CA TYR A 55 -39.37 24.52 0.21
C TYR A 55 -39.77 23.97 -1.17
N ASP A 56 -39.71 22.65 -1.33
CA ASP A 56 -39.94 22.06 -2.65
C ASP A 56 -41.43 22.02 -3.04
N THR A 57 -41.71 22.57 -4.20
CA THR A 57 -43.04 22.50 -4.81
C THR A 57 -43.40 21.09 -5.27
N SER A 58 -42.44 20.16 -5.28
CA SER A 58 -42.62 18.73 -5.59
C SER A 58 -43.34 17.97 -4.49
N CYS A 59 -43.47 18.51 -3.26
CA CYS A 59 -44.18 17.86 -2.15
C CYS A 59 -45.66 17.57 -2.41
N GLY A 60 -46.22 18.02 -3.54
CA GLY A 60 -47.56 17.66 -3.99
C GLY A 60 -48.67 17.87 -2.94
N SER A 61 -49.48 16.85 -2.73
CA SER A 61 -50.58 16.89 -1.74
C SER A 61 -50.10 16.66 -0.30
N ILE A 62 -48.87 16.13 -0.09
CA ILE A 62 -48.29 15.87 1.22
C ILE A 62 -47.90 17.14 1.96
N GLY A 63 -47.50 18.20 1.20
CA GLY A 63 -47.06 19.47 1.77
C GLY A 63 -45.61 19.44 2.28
N ALA A 64 -44.99 20.59 2.40
CA ALA A 64 -43.61 20.72 2.91
C ALA A 64 -43.59 20.74 4.47
N PRO A 65 -42.52 20.21 5.15
CA PRO A 65 -41.38 19.51 4.55
C PRO A 65 -41.77 18.10 4.08
N CYS A 66 -41.11 17.62 3.04
CA CYS A 66 -41.26 16.25 2.55
C CYS A 66 -39.94 15.63 2.20
N LEU A 67 -39.89 14.31 2.15
CA LEU A 67 -38.75 13.53 1.64
C LEU A 67 -39.03 13.19 0.17
N SER A 68 -38.08 13.46 -0.70
CA SER A 68 -38.06 13.02 -2.08
C SER A 68 -37.15 11.85 -2.25
N VAL A 69 -37.62 10.77 -2.84
CA VAL A 69 -36.85 9.59 -3.22
C VAL A 69 -36.82 9.53 -4.73
N TRP A 70 -35.66 9.75 -5.31
CA TRP A 70 -35.46 9.72 -6.76
C TRP A 70 -34.60 8.51 -7.15
N ASP A 71 -35.06 7.73 -8.11
CA ASP A 71 -34.30 6.63 -8.70
C ASP A 71 -34.07 6.92 -10.19
N GLY A 72 -32.81 7.17 -10.53
CA GLY A 72 -32.37 7.48 -11.91
C GLY A 72 -32.11 6.25 -12.76
N GLY A 73 -32.11 5.06 -12.16
CA GLY A 73 -31.74 3.80 -12.83
C GLY A 73 -32.92 2.96 -13.29
N SER A 74 -34.08 3.08 -12.64
CA SER A 74 -35.23 2.21 -12.89
C SER A 74 -36.57 2.92 -12.72
N HIS A 75 -37.65 2.17 -12.96
CA HIS A 75 -39.00 2.66 -12.78
C HIS A 75 -39.62 2.14 -11.46
N MET A 76 -40.07 3.06 -10.60
CA MET A 76 -40.85 2.74 -9.42
C MET A 76 -42.27 2.33 -9.81
N THR A 77 -42.61 1.07 -9.65
CA THR A 77 -43.97 0.58 -9.99
C THR A 77 -44.93 0.54 -8.83
N SER A 78 -44.43 0.66 -7.60
CA SER A 78 -45.27 0.69 -6.42
C SER A 78 -44.79 1.75 -5.44
N VAL A 79 -45.61 2.74 -5.25
CA VAL A 79 -45.42 3.79 -4.22
C VAL A 79 -46.65 3.72 -3.31
N SER A 80 -46.47 3.52 -1.99
CA SER A 80 -47.60 3.33 -1.08
C SER A 80 -47.32 3.84 0.35
N GLY A 81 -48.31 3.81 1.18
CA GLY A 81 -48.29 4.30 2.56
C GLY A 81 -48.38 5.81 2.64
N ALA A 82 -47.39 6.46 3.27
CA ALA A 82 -47.31 7.92 3.38
C ALA A 82 -46.52 8.56 2.22
N CYS A 83 -46.39 7.87 1.09
CA CYS A 83 -45.69 8.32 -0.12
C CYS A 83 -46.63 8.45 -1.31
N GLU A 84 -46.29 9.34 -2.23
CA GLU A 84 -46.98 9.52 -3.51
C GLU A 84 -45.97 9.57 -4.65
N LEU A 85 -46.31 9.03 -5.82
CA LEU A 85 -45.47 9.17 -7.02
C LEU A 85 -45.62 10.59 -7.57
N ALA A 86 -44.57 11.37 -7.51
CA ALA A 86 -44.57 12.78 -7.92
C ALA A 86 -44.29 12.94 -9.42
N SER A 87 -43.37 12.14 -9.97
CA SER A 87 -43.05 12.13 -11.39
C SER A 87 -42.62 10.76 -11.85
N SER A 88 -42.81 10.47 -13.13
CA SER A 88 -42.31 9.29 -13.82
C SER A 88 -41.81 9.71 -15.18
N ASP A 89 -40.48 9.73 -15.35
CA ASP A 89 -39.84 10.15 -16.59
C ASP A 89 -38.95 9.04 -17.11
N PRO A 90 -39.21 8.51 -18.31
CA PRO A 90 -38.43 7.38 -18.84
C PRO A 90 -36.98 7.70 -19.18
N ILE A 91 -36.55 8.95 -19.07
CA ILE A 91 -35.17 9.39 -19.36
C ILE A 91 -34.45 9.79 -18.10
N VAL A 92 -35.16 10.43 -17.13
CA VAL A 92 -34.57 10.99 -15.93
C VAL A 92 -34.77 10.12 -14.71
N GLY A 93 -35.74 9.22 -14.72
CA GLY A 93 -36.10 8.34 -13.60
C GLY A 93 -37.39 8.76 -12.88
N ASP A 94 -37.74 8.01 -11.87
CA ASP A 94 -38.97 8.19 -11.11
C ASP A 94 -38.69 8.88 -9.77
N THR A 95 -39.65 9.66 -9.29
CA THR A 95 -39.60 10.35 -8.00
C THR A 95 -40.81 10.00 -7.17
N ALA A 96 -40.61 9.43 -6.00
CA ALA A 96 -41.63 9.33 -4.96
C ALA A 96 -41.43 10.45 -3.92
N VAL A 97 -42.53 10.94 -3.37
CA VAL A 97 -42.52 11.95 -2.30
C VAL A 97 -43.22 11.38 -1.10
N CYS A 98 -42.59 11.43 0.05
CA CYS A 98 -43.07 10.90 1.31
C CYS A 98 -43.16 11.98 2.39
N SER A 99 -43.98 11.75 3.43
CA SER A 99 -43.84 12.51 4.67
C SER A 99 -42.48 12.29 5.25
N VAL A 100 -41.85 13.33 5.82
CA VAL A 100 -40.50 13.19 6.41
C VAL A 100 -40.48 12.10 7.46
N PRO A 101 -39.70 11.05 7.25
CA PRO A 101 -39.58 9.95 8.20
C PRO A 101 -38.58 10.27 9.31
N THR A 102 -38.43 9.38 10.25
CA THR A 102 -37.33 9.38 11.22
C THR A 102 -36.14 8.55 10.75
N SER A 103 -36.32 7.70 9.74
CA SER A 103 -35.25 6.87 9.13
C SER A 103 -35.59 6.44 7.70
N VAL A 104 -34.57 6.09 6.95
CA VAL A 104 -34.66 5.50 5.61
C VAL A 104 -34.11 4.07 5.65
N THR A 105 -34.67 3.17 4.87
CA THR A 105 -34.10 1.84 4.62
C THR A 105 -34.08 1.60 3.11
N ALA A 106 -32.92 1.24 2.56
CA ALA A 106 -32.76 0.95 1.14
C ALA A 106 -32.12 -0.42 0.95
N SER A 107 -32.64 -1.19 -0.01
CA SER A 107 -32.02 -2.39 -0.53
C SER A 107 -31.86 -2.23 -2.04
N LEU A 108 -30.63 -2.14 -2.51
CA LEU A 108 -30.28 -1.76 -3.89
C LEU A 108 -30.25 -2.96 -4.82
N GLY A 109 -29.84 -4.14 -4.32
CA GLY A 109 -30.12 -5.42 -4.97
C GLY A 109 -28.94 -6.12 -5.64
N ASP A 110 -28.93 -6.19 -6.98
CA ASP A 110 -27.87 -6.81 -7.76
C ASP A 110 -27.38 -5.87 -8.86
N ARG A 111 -26.12 -5.73 -9.08
CA ARG A 111 -25.37 -4.84 -9.97
C ARG A 111 -24.82 -3.61 -9.26
N ASP A 112 -24.11 -2.82 -10.05
CA ASP A 112 -23.40 -1.65 -9.55
C ASP A 112 -24.38 -0.51 -9.29
N ASP A 113 -24.65 -0.25 -8.06
CA ASP A 113 -25.66 0.70 -7.58
C ASP A 113 -25.03 1.94 -6.94
N SER A 114 -25.81 2.93 -6.57
CA SER A 114 -25.38 4.07 -5.78
C SER A 114 -26.50 4.64 -4.94
N TYR A 115 -26.14 5.13 -3.76
CA TYR A 115 -27.07 5.72 -2.79
C TYR A 115 -26.51 7.02 -2.23
N TRP A 116 -27.37 8.01 -2.11
CA TRP A 116 -27.07 9.30 -1.51
C TRP A 116 -28.20 9.73 -0.60
N ASP A 117 -27.92 9.95 0.66
CA ASP A 117 -28.86 10.53 1.62
C ASP A 117 -28.47 11.99 1.97
N TRP A 118 -29.36 12.68 2.64
CA TRP A 118 -29.15 14.08 2.96
C TRP A 118 -29.46 14.49 4.40
N ASN A 119 -30.13 13.71 5.19
CA ASN A 119 -30.41 14.06 6.58
C ASN A 119 -31.13 12.94 7.34
N GLY A 120 -30.48 12.32 8.24
CA GLY A 120 -31.00 11.45 9.25
C GLY A 120 -30.69 9.97 9.02
N PRO A 121 -30.85 9.15 10.04
CA PRO A 121 -30.33 7.79 10.06
C PRO A 121 -30.88 6.91 8.96
N SER A 122 -30.00 6.22 8.28
CA SER A 122 -30.34 5.27 7.22
C SER A 122 -29.80 3.87 7.47
N VAL A 123 -30.43 2.87 6.84
CA VAL A 123 -29.94 1.49 6.76
C VAL A 123 -29.91 1.11 5.29
N VAL A 124 -28.75 0.96 4.73
CA VAL A 124 -28.54 0.68 3.31
C VAL A 124 -27.84 -0.66 3.12
N ASP A 125 -28.34 -1.44 2.18
CA ASP A 125 -27.78 -2.70 1.73
C ASP A 125 -27.57 -2.61 0.20
N GLY A 126 -26.32 -2.49 -0.24
CA GLY A 126 -25.93 -2.45 -1.65
C GLY A 126 -26.27 -3.76 -2.35
N GLY A 127 -25.82 -4.86 -1.81
CA GLY A 127 -26.18 -6.20 -2.26
C GLY A 127 -25.10 -6.90 -3.08
N ASN A 128 -25.30 -7.13 -4.36
CA ASN A 128 -24.25 -7.67 -5.23
C ASN A 128 -23.92 -6.67 -6.32
N GLY A 129 -22.71 -6.34 -6.49
CA GLY A 129 -22.24 -5.37 -7.48
C GLY A 129 -21.05 -4.63 -6.92
N ASN A 130 -20.54 -3.68 -7.67
CA ASN A 130 -19.57 -2.71 -7.14
C ASN A 130 -20.33 -1.41 -6.92
N ASP A 131 -20.77 -1.21 -5.69
CA ASP A 131 -21.65 -0.11 -5.33
C ASP A 131 -20.83 1.15 -4.99
N ASN A 132 -21.09 2.25 -5.68
CA ASN A 132 -20.21 3.42 -5.59
C ASN A 132 -20.93 4.75 -5.96
N PRO A 133 -21.04 5.69 -5.00
CA PRO A 133 -20.88 5.48 -3.56
C PRO A 133 -22.19 5.03 -2.89
N ILE A 134 -22.09 4.46 -1.70
CA ILE A 134 -23.17 4.38 -0.72
C ILE A 134 -22.86 5.42 0.35
N ASN A 135 -23.57 6.55 0.33
CA ASN A 135 -23.28 7.72 1.17
C ASN A 135 -24.44 8.00 2.13
N GLY A 136 -24.14 7.98 3.44
CA GLY A 136 -25.10 8.17 4.53
C GLY A 136 -25.45 9.64 4.78
N ALA A 137 -24.54 10.55 4.50
CA ALA A 137 -24.61 12.00 4.68
C ALA A 137 -24.69 12.46 6.13
N GLY A 138 -25.70 12.14 6.89
CA GLY A 138 -25.75 12.57 8.29
C GLY A 138 -26.81 11.86 9.12
N GLY A 139 -26.45 11.54 10.33
CA GLY A 139 -27.21 10.69 11.26
C GLY A 139 -26.43 9.39 11.52
N ASP A 140 -26.84 8.60 12.47
CA ASP A 140 -26.20 7.34 12.76
C ASP A 140 -26.63 6.28 11.74
N ASP A 141 -25.78 5.98 10.76
CA ASP A 141 -26.08 5.16 9.59
C ASP A 141 -25.56 3.72 9.73
N ILE A 142 -26.20 2.80 9.01
CA ILE A 142 -25.71 1.44 8.81
C ILE A 142 -25.62 1.17 7.32
N LEU A 143 -24.41 1.18 6.80
CA LEU A 143 -24.11 1.01 5.38
C LEU A 143 -23.46 -0.35 5.16
N ARG A 144 -23.99 -1.14 4.25
CA ARG A 144 -23.46 -2.42 3.83
C ARG A 144 -23.22 -2.41 2.34
N GLY A 145 -21.99 -2.67 1.92
CA GLY A 145 -21.65 -2.86 0.50
C GLY A 145 -22.24 -4.16 -0.02
N GLY A 146 -21.80 -5.24 0.50
CA GLY A 146 -22.28 -6.58 0.12
C GLY A 146 -21.26 -7.36 -0.68
N ILE A 147 -21.59 -7.94 -1.84
CA ILE A 147 -20.62 -8.65 -2.66
C ILE A 147 -20.15 -7.73 -3.76
N GLY A 148 -18.90 -7.35 -3.75
CA GLY A 148 -18.31 -6.49 -4.78
C GLY A 148 -17.16 -5.70 -4.24
N SER A 149 -16.69 -4.72 -4.99
CA SER A 149 -15.73 -3.73 -4.48
C SER A 149 -16.50 -2.43 -4.31
N ASP A 150 -16.78 -2.09 -3.08
CA ASP A 150 -17.75 -1.07 -2.70
C ASP A 150 -17.07 0.17 -2.13
N LEU A 151 -17.72 1.32 -2.25
CA LEU A 151 -17.34 2.56 -1.58
C LEU A 151 -18.44 2.97 -0.61
N LEU A 152 -18.13 2.97 0.68
CA LEU A 152 -19.05 3.38 1.75
C LEU A 152 -18.55 4.68 2.37
N GLU A 153 -19.42 5.68 2.44
CA GLU A 153 -19.15 6.99 3.01
C GLU A 153 -20.16 7.31 4.12
N GLY A 154 -19.70 7.34 5.40
CA GLY A 154 -20.57 7.61 6.57
C GLY A 154 -20.99 9.06 6.65
N VAL A 155 -20.06 9.96 6.79
CA VAL A 155 -20.08 11.42 6.85
C VAL A 155 -20.29 11.95 8.27
N ASP A 156 -21.48 12.30 8.70
CA ASP A 156 -21.81 12.88 10.01
C ASP A 156 -22.61 11.86 10.85
N GLY A 157 -22.11 11.46 11.97
CA GLY A 157 -22.84 10.55 12.88
C GLY A 157 -21.97 9.41 13.42
N ASP A 158 -22.54 8.58 14.27
CA ASP A 158 -21.90 7.34 14.73
C ASP A 158 -22.28 6.22 13.74
N ASP A 159 -21.44 5.95 12.75
CA ASP A 159 -21.77 5.11 11.60
C ASP A 159 -21.22 3.67 11.71
N VAL A 160 -21.89 2.74 11.02
CA VAL A 160 -21.41 1.37 10.82
C VAL A 160 -21.26 1.10 9.34
N LEU A 161 -20.01 0.94 8.90
CA LEU A 161 -19.62 0.64 7.52
C LEU A 161 -19.15 -0.81 7.43
N ASP A 162 -19.92 -1.66 6.75
CA ASP A 162 -19.65 -3.09 6.57
C ASP A 162 -19.46 -3.35 5.06
N GLY A 163 -18.20 -3.44 4.61
CA GLY A 163 -17.86 -3.66 3.21
C GLY A 163 -18.41 -4.97 2.69
N GLY A 164 -18.15 -6.06 3.38
CA GLY A 164 -18.58 -7.40 3.01
C GLY A 164 -17.52 -8.18 2.24
N PRO A 165 -17.90 -9.10 1.34
CA PRO A 165 -16.94 -9.79 0.49
C PRO A 165 -16.53 -8.97 -0.74
N GLY A 166 -15.30 -8.51 -0.79
CA GLY A 166 -14.74 -7.75 -1.90
C GLY A 166 -13.49 -6.98 -1.50
N ASP A 167 -13.04 -6.08 -2.34
CA ASP A 167 -11.98 -5.15 -1.97
C ASP A 167 -12.65 -3.78 -1.80
N ASP A 168 -12.88 -3.37 -0.55
CA ASP A 168 -13.78 -2.28 -0.20
C ASP A 168 -13.03 -1.04 0.32
N LEU A 169 -13.62 0.14 0.09
CA LEU A 169 -13.13 1.40 0.64
C LEU A 169 -14.18 1.99 1.60
N LEU A 170 -13.77 2.14 2.85
CA LEU A 170 -14.60 2.64 3.94
C LEU A 170 -14.09 4.01 4.38
N ASP A 171 -14.91 5.02 4.25
CA ASP A 171 -14.58 6.41 4.57
C ASP A 171 -15.64 6.99 5.52
N GLY A 172 -15.25 7.20 6.77
CA GLY A 172 -16.16 7.81 7.74
C GLY A 172 -16.43 9.29 7.43
N VAL A 173 -15.44 10.00 6.87
CA VAL A 173 -15.54 11.44 6.59
C VAL A 173 -14.95 11.78 5.24
N PRO A 174 -15.65 11.51 4.14
CA PRO A 174 -15.13 11.78 2.81
C PRO A 174 -14.84 13.26 2.56
N GLY A 175 -13.77 13.51 1.83
CA GLY A 175 -13.33 14.85 1.46
C GLY A 175 -14.33 15.60 0.59
N GLY A 176 -14.24 16.93 0.65
CA GLY A 176 -15.01 17.81 -0.21
C GLY A 176 -16.30 18.38 0.40
N TYR A 177 -16.61 18.01 1.62
CA TYR A 177 -17.67 18.68 2.38
C TYR A 177 -17.10 19.95 3.02
N PRO A 178 -17.63 21.16 2.68
CA PRO A 178 -17.02 22.42 3.09
C PRO A 178 -17.40 22.89 4.49
N ASP A 179 -18.03 22.07 5.29
CA ASP A 179 -18.54 22.50 6.60
C ASP A 179 -17.64 22.04 7.74
N GLU A 180 -16.82 22.97 8.28
CA GLU A 180 -16.00 22.78 9.48
C GLU A 180 -16.86 22.51 10.77
N SER A 181 -18.17 22.41 10.64
CA SER A 181 -19.10 22.11 11.74
C SER A 181 -19.50 20.63 11.81
N MET A 182 -18.99 19.77 10.93
CA MET A 182 -19.26 18.33 10.96
C MET A 182 -18.78 17.73 12.28
N THR A 183 -19.61 16.94 12.90
CA THR A 183 -19.22 16.12 14.05
C THR A 183 -18.83 14.76 13.51
N HIS A 184 -17.53 14.55 13.33
CA HIS A 184 -16.99 13.24 13.09
C HIS A 184 -17.39 12.35 14.27
N GLY A 185 -18.22 11.39 14.07
CA GLY A 185 -18.80 10.55 15.10
C GLY A 185 -17.84 9.54 15.72
N SER A 186 -18.37 8.40 16.08
CA SER A 186 -17.58 7.26 16.52
C SER A 186 -17.97 6.08 15.61
N ASP A 187 -17.18 5.86 14.59
CA ASP A 187 -17.52 4.97 13.49
C ASP A 187 -17.01 3.54 13.70
N THR A 188 -17.73 2.59 13.15
CA THR A 188 -17.33 1.19 13.16
C THR A 188 -17.07 0.72 11.73
N TYR A 189 -15.85 0.25 11.47
CA TYR A 189 -15.40 -0.23 10.17
C TYR A 189 -15.22 -1.75 10.20
N VAL A 190 -15.96 -2.44 9.37
CA VAL A 190 -15.86 -3.90 9.16
C VAL A 190 -15.47 -4.12 7.70
N GLY A 191 -14.27 -4.62 7.47
CA GLY A 191 -13.79 -4.91 6.11
C GLY A 191 -14.55 -6.04 5.47
N GLY A 192 -14.56 -7.19 6.13
CA GLY A 192 -15.19 -8.41 5.62
C GLY A 192 -14.17 -9.36 5.00
N GLY A 193 -14.17 -9.54 3.72
CA GLY A 193 -13.24 -10.47 3.09
C GLY A 193 -12.72 -9.99 1.75
N GLY A 194 -11.43 -9.71 1.69
CA GLY A 194 -10.73 -9.18 0.53
C GLY A 194 -9.58 -8.29 0.96
N TYR A 195 -9.34 -7.25 0.20
CA TYR A 195 -8.40 -6.18 0.52
C TYR A 195 -9.20 -4.92 0.83
N ASP A 196 -9.39 -4.65 2.12
CA ASP A 196 -10.26 -3.57 2.58
C ASP A 196 -9.44 -2.43 3.14
N SER A 197 -9.86 -1.20 2.83
CA SER A 197 -9.18 0.04 3.17
C SER A 197 -10.08 0.96 3.99
N VAL A 198 -9.53 1.52 5.07
CA VAL A 198 -10.13 2.62 5.82
C VAL A 198 -9.30 3.88 5.61
N THR A 199 -9.94 5.00 5.30
CA THR A 199 -9.24 6.26 5.02
C THR A 199 -9.67 7.39 5.96
N TYR A 200 -8.64 8.16 6.39
CA TYR A 200 -8.74 9.42 7.13
C TYR A 200 -8.01 10.55 6.38
N GLU A 201 -7.81 10.41 5.05
CA GLU A 201 -6.92 11.26 4.23
C GLU A 201 -7.18 12.77 4.37
N GLU A 202 -8.43 13.17 4.55
CA GLU A 202 -8.81 14.59 4.66
C GLU A 202 -8.72 15.14 6.11
N ARG A 203 -8.41 14.31 7.09
CA ARG A 203 -8.30 14.70 8.50
C ARG A 203 -7.02 15.48 8.74
N THR A 204 -7.10 16.49 9.60
CA THR A 204 -5.96 17.37 9.94
C THR A 204 -5.50 17.27 11.38
N GLU A 205 -6.25 16.57 12.21
CA GLU A 205 -5.93 16.31 13.61
C GLU A 205 -4.94 15.14 13.73
N ASP A 206 -4.21 15.10 14.84
CA ASP A 206 -3.40 13.94 15.20
C ASP A 206 -4.32 12.76 15.54
N LEU A 207 -4.15 11.65 14.85
CA LEU A 207 -4.98 10.46 15.00
C LEU A 207 -4.27 9.34 15.77
N SER A 208 -5.06 8.51 16.45
CA SER A 208 -4.60 7.23 16.99
C SER A 208 -5.43 6.12 16.37
N LEU A 209 -4.82 5.27 15.54
CA LEU A 209 -5.50 4.28 14.72
C LEU A 209 -4.93 2.89 15.00
N SER A 210 -5.78 1.89 15.16
CA SER A 210 -5.34 0.51 15.36
C SER A 210 -6.28 -0.51 14.73
N THR A 211 -5.75 -1.55 14.09
CA THR A 211 -6.55 -2.63 13.53
C THR A 211 -6.80 -3.72 14.56
N ASP A 212 -7.24 -3.35 15.76
CA ASP A 212 -7.42 -4.29 16.88
C ASP A 212 -8.90 -4.64 17.19
N GLY A 213 -9.85 -3.97 16.54
CA GLY A 213 -11.28 -4.18 16.73
C GLY A 213 -11.79 -3.69 18.09
N VAL A 214 -11.20 -2.60 18.57
CA VAL A 214 -11.59 -1.97 19.85
C VAL A 214 -11.89 -0.50 19.62
N ALA A 215 -13.02 -0.02 20.05
CA ALA A 215 -13.49 1.36 19.90
C ALA A 215 -12.62 2.37 20.67
N ASN A 216 -11.44 2.68 20.11
CA ASN A 216 -10.43 3.59 20.69
C ASN A 216 -9.65 4.38 19.62
N ASP A 217 -10.07 4.29 18.36
CA ASP A 217 -9.44 4.91 17.21
C ASP A 217 -9.99 6.32 16.95
N GLY A 218 -9.36 7.04 16.01
CA GLY A 218 -9.74 8.38 15.60
C GLY A 218 -8.97 9.50 16.33
N ALA A 219 -9.52 10.71 16.27
CA ALA A 219 -8.97 11.87 16.96
C ALA A 219 -9.28 11.86 18.49
N PRO A 220 -8.61 12.70 19.29
CA PRO A 220 -8.84 12.72 20.72
C PRO A 220 -10.29 13.00 21.13
N GLY A 221 -10.99 11.99 21.56
CA GLY A 221 -12.39 12.06 22.01
C GLY A 221 -13.35 11.27 21.12
N GLU A 222 -12.95 10.87 19.95
CA GLU A 222 -13.60 9.90 19.10
C GLU A 222 -13.37 8.47 19.63
N ARG A 223 -14.14 7.55 19.14
CA ARG A 223 -14.08 6.16 19.55
C ARG A 223 -14.41 5.26 18.37
N ASP A 224 -13.71 5.50 17.27
CA ASP A 224 -13.81 4.64 16.11
C ASP A 224 -13.33 3.22 16.43
N ASP A 225 -13.85 2.25 15.71
CA ASP A 225 -13.51 0.84 15.84
C ASP A 225 -13.11 0.30 14.45
N ILE A 226 -11.80 0.21 14.20
CA ILE A 226 -11.28 -0.37 12.96
C ILE A 226 -11.15 -1.87 13.15
N GLY A 227 -11.91 -2.63 12.38
CA GLY A 227 -11.98 -4.09 12.45
C GLY A 227 -10.62 -4.77 12.19
N THR A 228 -10.43 -5.95 12.78
CA THR A 228 -9.19 -6.74 12.60
C THR A 228 -9.02 -7.34 11.21
N ASP A 229 -10.03 -7.25 10.38
CA ASP A 229 -10.10 -7.69 8.99
C ASP A 229 -9.78 -6.57 7.98
N VAL A 230 -9.68 -5.33 8.43
CA VAL A 230 -9.19 -4.21 7.62
C VAL A 230 -7.68 -4.37 7.39
N MET A 231 -7.27 -4.32 6.13
CA MET A 231 -5.88 -4.53 5.73
C MET A 231 -5.12 -3.22 5.55
N GLU A 232 -5.76 -2.21 4.99
CA GLU A 232 -5.14 -0.91 4.73
C GLU A 232 -5.76 0.20 5.58
N VAL A 233 -4.91 1.03 6.17
CA VAL A 233 -5.35 2.25 6.88
C VAL A 233 -4.52 3.42 6.39
N ILE A 234 -5.20 4.46 5.95
CA ILE A 234 -4.60 5.71 5.49
C ILE A 234 -4.87 6.78 6.53
N GLY A 235 -3.81 7.36 7.10
CA GLY A 235 -3.87 8.46 8.07
C GLY A 235 -4.21 9.80 7.43
N GLY A 236 -4.12 10.85 8.22
CA GLY A 236 -4.47 12.22 7.83
C GLY A 236 -3.28 13.12 7.56
N HIS A 237 -3.49 14.40 7.87
CA HIS A 237 -2.44 15.42 7.78
C HIS A 237 -1.84 15.77 9.16
N GLY A 238 -2.28 15.14 10.22
CA GLY A 238 -1.79 15.28 11.59
C GLY A 238 -0.59 14.37 11.86
N SER A 239 -0.04 14.43 13.07
CA SER A 239 0.99 13.50 13.51
C SER A 239 0.34 12.25 14.10
N ASP A 240 0.25 11.20 13.30
CA ASP A 240 -0.58 10.05 13.57
C ASP A 240 0.18 8.89 14.26
N VAL A 241 -0.53 8.14 15.06
CA VAL A 241 -0.02 6.90 15.66
C VAL A 241 -0.85 5.73 15.16
N MET A 242 -0.23 4.85 14.37
CA MET A 242 -0.91 3.72 13.76
C MET A 242 -0.31 2.39 14.25
N THR A 243 -1.15 1.45 14.62
CA THR A 243 -0.74 0.14 15.13
C THR A 243 -1.50 -0.99 14.46
N GLY A 244 -0.78 -1.89 13.81
CA GLY A 244 -1.32 -3.07 13.15
C GLY A 244 -1.60 -4.23 14.09
N ASN A 245 -2.16 -5.28 13.52
CA ASN A 245 -2.39 -6.56 14.19
C ASN A 245 -1.30 -7.61 13.83
N ALA A 246 -1.57 -8.89 14.02
CA ALA A 246 -0.63 -9.96 13.69
C ALA A 246 -0.71 -10.46 12.23
N GLY A 247 -1.58 -9.89 11.42
CA GLY A 247 -1.72 -10.15 10.00
C GLY A 247 -0.92 -9.14 9.17
N ARG A 248 -1.00 -9.23 7.85
CA ARG A 248 -0.45 -8.22 6.96
C ARG A 248 -1.23 -6.91 7.11
N ASN A 249 -0.52 -5.82 7.33
CA ASN A 249 -1.06 -4.47 7.35
C ASN A 249 -0.42 -3.60 6.27
N VAL A 250 -1.18 -2.62 5.78
CA VAL A 250 -0.69 -1.58 4.86
C VAL A 250 -1.03 -0.23 5.47
N PHE A 251 0.00 0.57 5.77
CA PHE A 251 -0.18 1.87 6.39
C PHE A 251 0.40 3.01 5.57
N GLY A 252 -0.37 4.08 5.42
CA GLY A 252 0.07 5.36 4.86
C GLY A 252 -0.11 6.47 5.89
N GLY A 253 0.98 7.10 6.36
CA GLY A 253 0.93 8.22 7.33
C GLY A 253 0.43 9.52 6.70
N GLN A 254 0.73 9.73 5.40
CA GLN A 254 0.42 10.92 4.60
C GLN A 254 1.30 12.12 4.95
N SER A 255 0.91 13.00 5.83
CA SER A 255 1.73 14.15 6.25
C SER A 255 1.62 14.41 7.75
N GLY A 256 2.73 14.77 8.34
CA GLY A 256 2.90 14.90 9.79
C GLY A 256 4.11 14.11 10.24
N ASP A 257 4.49 14.22 11.50
CA ASP A 257 5.55 13.38 12.08
C ASP A 257 4.89 12.11 12.64
N ASP A 258 4.82 11.03 11.84
CA ASP A 258 4.01 9.86 12.11
C ASP A 258 4.74 8.73 12.87
N THR A 259 3.99 7.90 13.56
CA THR A 259 4.50 6.69 14.20
C THR A 259 3.70 5.48 13.78
N LEU A 260 4.29 4.64 12.92
CA LEU A 260 3.66 3.46 12.34
C LEU A 260 4.29 2.18 12.92
N THR A 261 3.47 1.24 13.36
CA THR A 261 3.90 -0.06 13.88
C THR A 261 3.11 -1.18 13.23
N GLY A 262 3.77 -2.04 12.44
CA GLY A 262 3.15 -3.16 11.75
C GLY A 262 2.72 -4.28 12.68
N ALA A 263 3.48 -4.49 13.75
CA ALA A 263 3.35 -5.51 14.77
C ALA A 263 3.82 -6.90 14.30
N GLY A 264 3.13 -7.59 13.44
CA GLY A 264 3.58 -8.86 12.89
C GLY A 264 2.80 -9.24 11.64
N GLY A 265 3.42 -10.03 10.79
CA GLY A 265 2.94 -10.26 9.42
C GLY A 265 3.90 -9.61 8.43
N ASP A 266 3.63 -9.75 7.15
CA ASP A 266 4.44 -9.12 6.10
C ASP A 266 3.82 -7.74 5.77
N ASP A 267 4.30 -6.69 6.46
CA ASP A 267 3.67 -5.37 6.46
C ASP A 267 4.26 -4.43 5.38
N GLN A 268 3.47 -3.45 4.99
CA GLN A 268 3.90 -2.38 4.08
C GLN A 268 3.54 -1.03 4.69
N MET A 269 4.53 -0.17 4.92
CA MET A 269 4.35 1.12 5.58
C MET A 269 5.03 2.23 4.79
N SER A 270 4.33 3.36 4.64
CA SER A 270 4.86 4.61 4.09
C SER A 270 4.62 5.73 5.10
N GLY A 271 5.68 6.41 5.52
CA GLY A 271 5.57 7.58 6.40
C GLY A 271 4.89 8.73 5.70
N GLY A 272 5.49 9.22 4.64
CA GLY A 272 4.95 10.29 3.82
C GLY A 272 5.74 11.59 3.95
N VAL A 273 5.10 12.69 4.32
CA VAL A 273 5.78 13.97 4.51
C VAL A 273 5.92 14.25 5.99
N GLY A 274 7.12 14.25 6.53
CA GLY A 274 7.36 14.50 7.95
C GLY A 274 8.58 13.75 8.45
N ASN A 275 8.83 13.76 9.76
CA ASN A 275 9.92 12.97 10.33
C ASN A 275 9.32 11.75 11.01
N ASP A 276 9.28 10.65 10.28
CA ASP A 276 8.47 9.50 10.60
C ASP A 276 9.23 8.42 11.38
N ARG A 277 8.48 7.64 12.12
CA ARG A 277 9.01 6.50 12.83
C ARG A 277 8.24 5.24 12.44
N LEU A 278 8.89 4.35 11.68
CA LEU A 278 8.32 3.10 11.20
C LEU A 278 8.97 1.89 11.90
N THR A 279 8.15 0.99 12.39
CA THR A 279 8.58 -0.27 13.00
C THR A 279 7.79 -1.43 12.41
N GLY A 280 8.44 -2.31 11.65
CA GLY A 280 7.81 -3.49 11.03
C GLY A 280 7.41 -4.52 12.07
N GLY A 281 8.35 -5.18 12.64
CA GLY A 281 8.16 -6.23 13.64
C GLY A 281 8.65 -7.59 13.17
N PRO A 282 8.02 -8.69 13.56
CA PRO A 282 8.27 -10.00 12.97
C PRO A 282 7.55 -10.18 11.64
N GLY A 283 8.28 -10.41 10.55
CA GLY A 283 7.75 -10.61 9.20
C GLY A 283 8.69 -10.10 8.13
N THR A 284 8.26 -10.13 6.89
CA THR A 284 9.02 -9.58 5.77
C THR A 284 8.42 -8.24 5.39
N ASP A 285 8.96 -7.18 5.94
CA ASP A 285 8.37 -5.86 5.91
C ASP A 285 8.93 -4.96 4.80
N VAL A 286 8.13 -4.00 4.38
CA VAL A 286 8.53 -2.95 3.43
C VAL A 286 8.25 -1.59 4.07
N LEU A 287 9.32 -0.84 4.36
CA LEU A 287 9.25 0.44 5.03
C LEU A 287 9.77 1.55 4.11
N GLY A 288 8.94 2.56 3.86
CA GLY A 288 9.29 3.78 3.12
C GLY A 288 9.17 5.00 4.04
N GLY A 289 10.25 5.76 4.25
CA GLY A 289 10.21 7.02 5.00
C GLY A 289 9.53 8.12 4.20
N GLU A 290 9.93 8.27 2.94
CA GLU A 290 9.52 9.31 1.98
C GLU A 290 10.23 10.65 2.27
N ASP A 291 9.50 11.77 2.56
CA ASP A 291 10.05 13.11 2.71
C ASP A 291 10.30 13.46 4.19
N GLY A 292 11.53 13.47 4.64
CA GLY A 292 11.85 13.89 6.01
C GLY A 292 13.09 13.24 6.60
N ASP A 293 13.36 13.53 7.89
CA ASP A 293 14.41 12.84 8.65
C ASP A 293 13.79 11.62 9.37
N ASP A 294 13.80 10.43 8.76
CA ASP A 294 13.02 9.29 9.18
C ASP A 294 13.78 8.25 10.02
N MET A 295 13.05 7.44 10.77
CA MET A 295 13.57 6.33 11.53
C MET A 295 12.88 5.03 11.14
N LEU A 296 13.60 4.12 10.51
CA LEU A 296 13.09 2.86 9.98
C LEU A 296 13.72 1.66 10.71
N ASP A 297 12.89 0.81 11.31
CA ASP A 297 13.29 -0.41 12.02
C ASP A 297 12.38 -1.57 11.54
N GLY A 298 12.88 -2.44 10.67
CA GLY A 298 12.10 -3.55 10.12
C GLY A 298 11.84 -4.64 11.16
N GLY A 299 12.79 -4.86 12.07
CA GLY A 299 12.60 -5.85 13.12
C GLY A 299 13.28 -7.18 12.82
N ALA A 300 12.54 -8.26 12.83
CA ALA A 300 13.04 -9.61 12.59
C ALA A 300 12.64 -10.13 11.20
N ASP A 301 13.48 -10.99 10.62
CA ASP A 301 13.34 -11.56 9.28
C ASP A 301 13.86 -10.63 8.17
N VAL A 302 13.45 -10.81 6.90
CA VAL A 302 14.07 -10.14 5.74
C VAL A 302 13.25 -8.94 5.32
N ASP A 303 13.78 -7.74 5.53
CA ASP A 303 13.07 -6.50 5.29
C ASP A 303 13.59 -5.70 4.10
N ARG A 304 12.79 -4.73 3.65
CA ARG A 304 13.15 -3.76 2.63
C ARG A 304 12.94 -2.35 3.14
N TYR A 305 13.96 -1.53 2.95
CA TYR A 305 13.96 -0.14 3.39
C TYR A 305 14.14 0.81 2.22
N TYR A 306 13.32 1.83 2.20
CA TYR A 306 13.40 2.97 1.30
C TYR A 306 13.40 4.23 2.18
N GLY A 307 14.52 4.92 2.33
CA GLY A 307 14.58 6.19 3.05
C GLY A 307 13.70 7.20 2.33
N ASP A 308 14.25 7.94 1.41
CA ASP A 308 13.48 8.86 0.59
C ASP A 308 12.88 8.22 -0.68
N SER A 309 11.78 8.74 -1.15
CA SER A 309 11.13 8.33 -2.40
C SER A 309 11.92 8.73 -3.64
N VAL A 310 12.37 7.77 -4.43
CA VAL A 310 13.04 8.00 -5.72
C VAL A 310 12.06 8.13 -6.89
N SER A 311 10.79 7.88 -6.68
CA SER A 311 9.79 7.84 -7.76
C SER A 311 9.42 9.21 -8.33
N ALA A 312 9.63 10.29 -7.59
CA ALA A 312 9.25 11.65 -7.97
C ALA A 312 10.42 12.54 -8.42
N CYS A 313 11.64 12.04 -8.50
CA CYS A 313 12.82 12.83 -8.88
C CYS A 313 12.83 13.19 -10.37
N ILE A 314 11.96 14.10 -10.77
CA ILE A 314 12.03 14.79 -12.07
C ILE A 314 12.48 16.23 -11.82
N ALA A 315 13.80 16.49 -11.94
CA ALA A 315 14.45 17.79 -11.91
C ALA A 315 14.52 18.54 -10.56
N ALA A 316 15.73 18.69 -10.03
CA ALA A 316 16.22 19.71 -9.10
C ALA A 316 15.62 19.83 -7.69
N SER A 317 14.62 19.05 -7.33
CA SER A 317 14.13 18.94 -5.96
C SER A 317 13.70 17.50 -5.71
N CYS A 318 14.65 16.63 -5.43
CA CYS A 318 14.33 15.38 -4.77
C CYS A 318 14.06 15.68 -3.31
N PRO A 319 13.04 15.08 -2.71
CA PRO A 319 12.97 14.99 -1.25
C PRO A 319 14.33 14.49 -0.75
N SER A 320 14.84 15.05 0.30
CA SER A 320 16.11 14.63 0.87
C SER A 320 16.08 14.83 2.37
N GLY A 321 16.03 13.72 3.08
CA GLY A 321 16.05 13.68 4.51
C GLY A 321 17.40 13.30 5.10
N ARG A 322 17.38 12.93 6.35
CA ARG A 322 18.46 12.25 7.03
C ARG A 322 17.90 11.07 7.79
N ASP A 323 17.91 9.92 7.16
CA ASP A 323 17.25 8.74 7.69
C ASP A 323 18.15 7.91 8.61
N ASP A 324 17.56 7.28 9.61
CA ASP A 324 18.23 6.33 10.49
C ASP A 324 17.63 4.93 10.31
N ILE A 325 18.27 4.12 9.48
CA ILE A 325 17.80 2.79 9.12
C ILE A 325 18.47 1.74 10.00
N ARG A 326 17.68 0.94 10.71
CA ARG A 326 18.12 -0.12 11.62
C ARG A 326 17.79 -1.49 11.06
N ALA A 327 18.80 -2.16 10.51
CA ALA A 327 18.72 -3.46 9.87
C ALA A 327 19.74 -4.42 10.54
N ARG A 328 19.53 -4.76 11.81
CA ARG A 328 20.48 -5.49 12.65
C ARG A 328 19.89 -6.67 13.37
N ASP A 329 19.35 -7.60 12.64
CA ASP A 329 18.74 -8.80 13.21
C ASP A 329 19.42 -10.10 12.80
N GLY A 330 20.31 -10.06 11.82
CA GLY A 330 21.04 -11.21 11.26
C GLY A 330 20.42 -11.80 10.01
N ALA A 331 19.29 -11.26 9.54
CA ALA A 331 18.71 -11.59 8.26
C ALA A 331 19.43 -10.86 7.10
N ARG A 332 18.91 -10.87 5.90
CA ARG A 332 19.51 -10.23 4.73
C ARG A 332 18.54 -9.22 4.14
N GLU A 333 18.66 -7.99 4.54
CA GLU A 333 17.83 -6.89 4.13
C GLU A 333 18.24 -6.28 2.79
N GLU A 334 17.29 -5.63 2.15
CA GLU A 334 17.47 -4.82 0.96
C GLU A 334 17.24 -3.35 1.31
N ILE A 335 18.28 -2.52 1.22
CA ILE A 335 18.27 -1.15 1.71
C ILE A 335 18.57 -0.17 0.58
N ASN A 336 17.69 0.81 0.42
CA ASN A 336 17.87 1.98 -0.43
C ASN A 336 17.66 3.22 0.44
N CYS A 337 18.71 3.96 0.71
CA CYS A 337 18.63 5.13 1.60
C CYS A 337 17.97 6.35 0.97
N GLY A 338 17.89 6.39 -0.36
CA GLY A 338 17.40 7.59 -1.03
C GLY A 338 18.41 8.73 -1.07
N PRO A 339 18.00 9.94 -1.50
CA PRO A 339 18.82 11.14 -1.51
C PRO A 339 18.88 11.80 -0.13
N GLY A 340 20.05 11.85 0.50
CA GLY A 340 20.19 12.45 1.82
C GLY A 340 21.54 12.25 2.46
N VAL A 341 21.63 12.44 3.76
CA VAL A 341 22.78 12.13 4.61
C VAL A 341 22.39 11.09 5.63
N ASP A 342 22.24 9.86 5.21
CA ASP A 342 21.59 8.80 5.95
C ASP A 342 22.53 8.01 6.83
N THR A 343 22.03 7.48 7.91
CA THR A 343 22.74 6.56 8.78
C THR A 343 22.11 5.19 8.75
N THR A 344 22.93 4.15 8.65
CA THR A 344 22.46 2.78 8.65
C THR A 344 23.18 1.91 9.66
N GLU A 345 22.44 1.14 10.43
CA GLU A 345 22.97 0.06 11.24
C GLU A 345 22.77 -1.28 10.52
N LEU A 346 23.83 -1.79 9.92
CA LEU A 346 23.80 -3.00 9.09
C LEU A 346 24.48 -4.18 9.75
N ASP A 347 24.07 -5.36 9.36
CA ASP A 347 24.86 -6.56 9.60
C ASP A 347 25.60 -7.06 8.32
N PRO A 348 26.40 -8.17 8.40
CA PRO A 348 27.25 -8.56 7.28
C PRO A 348 26.55 -9.15 6.07
N VAL A 349 25.27 -9.45 6.17
CA VAL A 349 24.50 -10.13 5.12
C VAL A 349 23.64 -9.17 4.32
N ASP A 350 23.47 -7.93 4.79
CA ASP A 350 22.63 -6.92 4.16
C ASP A 350 23.17 -6.41 2.83
N VAL A 351 22.28 -5.95 2.00
CA VAL A 351 22.56 -5.43 0.66
C VAL A 351 22.03 -4.03 0.50
N VAL A 352 22.95 -3.09 0.35
CA VAL A 352 22.61 -1.70 -0.01
C VAL A 352 22.60 -1.56 -1.52
N TYR A 353 21.50 -1.09 -2.07
CA TYR A 353 21.36 -0.78 -3.49
C TYR A 353 21.62 0.70 -3.75
N ASP A 354 22.63 1.00 -4.57
CA ASP A 354 22.84 2.33 -5.15
C ASP A 354 21.98 2.46 -6.40
N SER A 355 20.85 3.11 -6.33
CA SER A 355 19.93 3.05 -7.45
C SER A 355 20.27 3.99 -8.62
N VAL A 356 20.91 5.15 -8.55
CA VAL A 356 21.08 5.97 -9.80
C VAL A 356 22.21 7.01 -9.85
N SER A 357 22.72 7.63 -8.80
CA SER A 357 23.75 8.63 -8.99
C SER A 357 24.69 8.87 -7.78
N LEU A 358 25.79 9.59 -8.04
CA LEU A 358 26.93 9.77 -7.13
C LEU A 358 26.62 10.62 -5.87
N ALA A 359 25.38 11.00 -5.65
CA ALA A 359 24.91 11.80 -4.52
C ALA A 359 24.09 11.01 -3.48
N ASP A 360 23.63 9.81 -3.83
CA ASP A 360 22.67 9.04 -3.07
C ASP A 360 23.37 7.86 -2.37
N GLN A 361 24.21 8.11 -1.41
CA GLN A 361 24.91 7.04 -0.69
C GLN A 361 24.57 7.11 0.78
N CYS A 362 24.17 5.97 1.36
CA CYS A 362 24.15 5.80 2.80
C CYS A 362 25.51 6.22 3.39
N GLU A 363 25.64 7.45 3.88
CA GLU A 363 26.94 8.06 4.23
C GLU A 363 27.43 7.62 5.62
N GLY A 364 26.55 7.32 6.51
CA GLY A 364 26.84 7.01 7.91
C GLY A 364 26.71 5.55 8.27
N VAL A 365 27.28 4.59 7.51
CA VAL A 365 27.24 3.17 7.90
C VAL A 365 27.92 2.97 9.24
N THR A 366 27.17 3.00 10.33
CA THR A 366 27.58 2.62 11.67
C THR A 366 27.03 1.24 11.99
N GLY A 367 27.77 0.24 11.60
CA GLY A 367 27.53 -1.15 11.96
C GLY A 367 28.79 -1.95 11.73
N THR A 368 29.47 -2.32 12.78
CA THR A 368 30.46 -3.37 12.69
C THR A 368 29.76 -4.71 12.81
N PRO A 369 30.03 -5.68 11.91
CA PRO A 369 29.52 -7.03 12.07
C PRO A 369 29.89 -7.56 13.45
N SER A 370 28.93 -7.80 14.31
CA SER A 370 29.13 -8.49 15.60
C SER A 370 29.10 -10.00 15.39
N GLY A 371 30.18 -10.50 14.74
CA GLY A 371 30.67 -11.85 15.06
C GLY A 371 31.50 -11.73 16.34
N PRO A 372 31.68 -12.78 17.15
CA PRO A 372 32.38 -12.70 18.42
C PRO A 372 33.82 -12.24 18.21
N GLY A 373 34.10 -10.97 18.49
CA GLY A 373 35.43 -10.36 18.60
C GLY A 373 35.94 -9.66 17.37
N SER A 374 35.80 -8.35 17.36
CA SER A 374 36.83 -7.35 17.05
C SER A 374 36.33 -6.10 16.40
N GLY A 375 36.56 -4.95 17.03
CA GLY A 375 36.53 -3.65 16.37
C GLY A 375 37.56 -3.58 15.26
N GLY A 376 37.16 -3.26 14.04
CA GLY A 376 38.08 -3.10 12.91
C GLY A 376 37.39 -2.68 11.64
N SER A 377 37.82 -1.59 11.05
CA SER A 377 37.38 -0.99 9.79
C SER A 377 37.20 -2.00 8.65
N ALA A 378 36.09 -1.88 7.92
CA ALA A 378 35.72 -2.75 6.78
C ALA A 378 36.82 -2.94 5.73
N PHE A 379 36.78 -4.06 4.99
CA PHE A 379 37.65 -4.28 3.83
C PHE A 379 37.30 -3.29 2.72
N LYS A 380 38.17 -2.32 2.48
CA LYS A 380 37.95 -1.25 1.48
C LYS A 380 39.05 -1.23 0.41
N VAL A 381 38.65 -0.88 -0.83
CA VAL A 381 39.59 -0.57 -1.91
C VAL A 381 39.66 0.95 -2.04
N ALA A 382 40.61 1.57 -1.34
CA ALA A 382 40.81 3.00 -1.33
C ALA A 382 41.29 3.58 -2.68
N ALA A 383 41.97 2.80 -3.50
CA ALA A 383 42.33 3.19 -4.86
C ALA A 383 42.75 1.99 -5.72
N ALA A 384 42.40 2.07 -7.01
CA ALA A 384 42.89 1.18 -8.06
C ALA A 384 43.45 2.08 -9.21
N LYS A 385 44.77 2.20 -9.32
CA LYS A 385 45.43 3.07 -10.31
C LYS A 385 46.41 2.27 -11.15
N VAL A 386 46.68 2.76 -12.36
CA VAL A 386 47.71 2.20 -13.24
C VAL A 386 48.92 3.12 -13.19
N ASP A 387 50.10 2.55 -12.89
CA ASP A 387 51.35 3.31 -12.86
C ASP A 387 51.98 3.46 -14.26
N ARG A 388 53.03 4.28 -14.35
CA ARG A 388 53.76 4.53 -15.62
C ARG A 388 54.37 3.28 -16.27
N ARG A 389 54.48 2.16 -15.52
CA ARG A 389 54.95 0.87 -16.03
C ARG A 389 53.82 -0.10 -16.34
N ASN A 390 52.60 0.40 -16.46
CA ASN A 390 51.38 -0.36 -16.67
C ASN A 390 51.11 -1.44 -15.60
N ARG A 391 51.56 -1.23 -14.36
CA ARG A 391 51.21 -2.09 -13.24
C ARG A 391 49.94 -1.56 -12.57
N ILE A 392 49.02 -2.43 -12.20
CA ILE A 392 47.85 -2.07 -11.43
C ILE A 392 48.25 -1.98 -9.95
N VAL A 393 48.13 -0.81 -9.35
CA VAL A 393 48.41 -0.55 -7.96
C VAL A 393 47.14 -0.39 -7.20
N LEU A 394 46.87 -1.31 -6.28
CA LEU A 394 45.74 -1.30 -5.38
C LEU A 394 46.19 -0.78 -4.01
N ARG A 395 45.41 0.13 -3.45
CA ARG A 395 45.50 0.54 -2.04
C ARG A 395 44.24 0.02 -1.35
N LEU A 396 44.43 -0.78 -0.34
CA LEU A 396 43.38 -1.50 0.34
C LEU A 396 43.49 -1.20 1.83
N THR A 397 42.36 -1.23 2.52
CA THR A 397 42.33 -1.33 3.98
C THR A 397 41.74 -2.68 4.33
N VAL A 398 42.40 -3.44 5.21
CA VAL A 398 41.91 -4.74 5.69
C VAL A 398 41.58 -4.66 7.17
N PRO A 399 40.45 -5.21 7.59
CA PRO A 399 39.97 -5.11 8.97
C PRO A 399 40.69 -6.02 9.96
N ALA A 400 41.32 -7.09 9.47
CA ALA A 400 41.88 -8.15 10.29
C ALA A 400 43.07 -8.83 9.64
N PRO A 401 43.84 -9.69 10.36
CA PRO A 401 44.81 -10.60 9.76
C PRO A 401 44.12 -11.55 8.77
N GLY A 402 44.74 -11.77 7.62
CA GLY A 402 44.13 -12.63 6.59
C GLY A 402 44.93 -12.66 5.30
N THR A 403 44.31 -13.03 4.21
CA THR A 403 44.92 -13.10 2.88
C THR A 403 44.15 -12.27 1.88
N VAL A 404 44.83 -11.31 1.24
CA VAL A 404 44.32 -10.55 0.10
C VAL A 404 44.74 -11.23 -1.20
N ARG A 405 43.81 -11.49 -2.09
CA ARG A 405 44.05 -11.97 -3.44
C ARG A 405 43.46 -11.04 -4.47
N ALA A 406 44.20 -10.71 -5.50
CA ALA A 406 43.70 -9.89 -6.61
C ALA A 406 43.99 -10.60 -7.93
N ASP A 407 42.92 -10.78 -8.73
CA ASP A 407 42.95 -11.37 -10.05
C ASP A 407 42.44 -10.38 -11.09
N ALA A 408 43.28 -10.03 -12.06
CA ALA A 408 42.97 -9.06 -13.10
C ALA A 408 42.75 -9.76 -14.44
N ARG A 409 41.61 -9.48 -15.10
CA ARG A 409 41.25 -10.08 -16.40
C ARG A 409 40.78 -9.02 -17.38
N ALA A 410 41.04 -9.26 -18.66
CA ALA A 410 40.44 -8.53 -19.77
C ALA A 410 39.73 -9.53 -20.66
N SER A 411 38.41 -9.64 -20.53
CA SER A 411 37.61 -10.72 -21.10
C SER A 411 38.18 -12.10 -20.68
N ARG A 412 38.51 -12.98 -21.61
CA ARG A 412 39.11 -14.31 -21.32
C ARG A 412 40.62 -14.25 -21.01
N LEU A 413 41.27 -13.11 -21.22
CA LEU A 413 42.71 -12.98 -21.01
C LEU A 413 43.04 -12.68 -19.52
N ARG A 414 43.81 -13.56 -18.90
CA ARG A 414 44.37 -13.28 -17.58
C ARG A 414 45.49 -12.24 -17.67
N VAL A 415 45.25 -11.07 -17.07
CA VAL A 415 46.19 -9.94 -17.11
C VAL A 415 47.26 -10.06 -16.02
N ALA A 416 46.82 -10.26 -14.77
CA ALA A 416 47.70 -10.42 -13.63
C ALA A 416 46.98 -11.16 -12.49
N SER A 417 47.77 -11.71 -11.55
CA SER A 417 47.22 -12.26 -10.30
C SER A 417 48.27 -12.11 -9.21
N ARG A 418 47.84 -11.79 -7.99
CA ARG A 418 48.72 -11.74 -6.83
C ARG A 418 47.93 -12.01 -5.55
N SER A 419 48.59 -12.71 -4.62
CA SER A 419 48.12 -12.94 -3.27
C SER A 419 49.12 -12.39 -2.26
N ARG A 420 48.65 -11.92 -1.11
CA ARG A 420 49.49 -11.43 -0.02
C ARG A 420 48.83 -11.73 1.32
N SER A 421 49.59 -12.37 2.21
CA SER A 421 49.18 -12.53 3.60
C SER A 421 49.43 -11.22 4.37
N VAL A 422 48.49 -10.92 5.25
CA VAL A 422 48.49 -9.71 6.08
C VAL A 422 48.40 -10.13 7.53
N ALA A 423 49.38 -9.73 8.34
CA ALA A 423 49.49 -10.17 9.71
C ALA A 423 48.62 -9.38 10.71
N LYS A 424 48.21 -8.18 10.35
CA LYS A 424 47.37 -7.28 11.18
C LYS A 424 46.44 -6.40 10.31
N ALA A 425 45.41 -5.87 10.90
CA ALA A 425 44.55 -4.87 10.28
C ALA A 425 45.34 -3.66 9.80
N GLY A 426 44.82 -2.96 8.77
CA GLY A 426 45.41 -1.73 8.28
C GLY A 426 45.59 -1.64 6.77
N ALA A 427 46.30 -0.63 6.33
CA ALA A 427 46.51 -0.32 4.92
C ALA A 427 47.44 -1.33 4.22
N VAL A 428 47.02 -1.84 3.08
CA VAL A 428 47.75 -2.80 2.25
C VAL A 428 47.92 -2.29 0.85
N LYS A 429 49.17 -2.25 0.36
CA LYS A 429 49.45 -1.95 -1.05
C LYS A 429 49.72 -3.27 -1.79
N LEU A 430 48.99 -3.51 -2.86
CA LEU A 430 49.17 -4.66 -3.74
C LEU A 430 49.47 -4.18 -5.16
N THR A 431 50.52 -4.67 -5.78
CA THR A 431 50.90 -4.27 -7.13
C THR A 431 50.90 -5.50 -8.04
N LEU A 432 50.11 -5.40 -9.12
CA LEU A 432 49.97 -6.49 -10.11
C LEU A 432 50.72 -6.07 -11.40
N ALA A 433 51.70 -6.86 -11.80
CA ALA A 433 52.40 -6.64 -13.07
C ALA A 433 51.69 -7.41 -14.21
N PRO A 434 51.49 -6.81 -15.38
CA PRO A 434 50.86 -7.46 -16.51
C PRO A 434 51.68 -8.67 -17.00
N SER A 435 50.99 -9.79 -17.29
CA SER A 435 51.54 -10.98 -17.89
C SER A 435 52.16 -10.68 -19.28
N ARG A 436 53.00 -11.65 -19.76
CA ARG A 436 53.56 -11.53 -21.14
C ARG A 436 52.45 -11.45 -22.18
N ALA A 437 51.38 -12.24 -22.02
CA ALA A 437 50.22 -12.24 -22.92
C ALA A 437 49.47 -10.88 -22.89
N ALA A 438 49.25 -10.29 -21.69
CA ALA A 438 48.63 -9.00 -21.54
C ALA A 438 49.48 -7.88 -22.18
N ARG A 439 50.80 -7.90 -22.02
CA ARG A 439 51.70 -6.96 -22.68
C ARG A 439 51.67 -7.09 -24.21
N ARG A 440 51.57 -8.33 -24.76
CA ARG A 440 51.41 -8.56 -26.20
C ARG A 440 50.09 -7.98 -26.70
N ALA A 441 48.96 -8.31 -26.01
CA ALA A 441 47.65 -7.77 -26.34
C ALA A 441 47.58 -6.24 -26.29
N LEU A 442 48.26 -5.60 -25.32
CA LEU A 442 48.30 -4.16 -25.18
C LEU A 442 49.10 -3.49 -26.35
N ARG A 443 50.17 -4.13 -26.83
CA ARG A 443 50.90 -3.64 -28.01
C ARG A 443 50.02 -3.64 -29.27
N GLN A 444 49.12 -4.64 -29.42
CA GLN A 444 48.23 -4.76 -30.57
C GLN A 444 47.00 -3.82 -30.48
N ARG A 445 46.43 -3.67 -29.30
CA ARG A 445 45.12 -3.00 -29.08
C ARG A 445 45.21 -1.55 -28.57
N LYS A 446 46.41 -1.04 -28.29
CA LYS A 446 46.68 0.29 -27.70
C LYS A 446 46.06 0.53 -26.31
N ARG A 447 44.90 -0.07 -26.04
CA ARG A 447 44.17 -0.01 -24.76
C ARG A 447 43.66 -1.39 -24.35
N LEU A 448 43.59 -1.65 -23.06
CA LEU A 448 43.02 -2.87 -22.52
C LEU A 448 42.19 -2.56 -21.25
N LYS A 449 40.87 -2.68 -21.37
CA LYS A 449 39.98 -2.55 -20.20
C LYS A 449 40.10 -3.84 -19.36
N VAL A 450 40.43 -3.70 -18.10
CA VAL A 450 40.76 -4.78 -17.18
C VAL A 450 39.81 -4.72 -15.98
N SER A 451 39.13 -5.83 -15.69
CA SER A 451 38.38 -6.02 -14.47
C SER A 451 39.30 -6.68 -13.44
N VAL A 452 39.40 -6.11 -12.25
CA VAL A 452 40.21 -6.62 -11.14
C VAL A 452 39.28 -7.09 -10.04
N ARG A 453 39.23 -8.40 -9.83
CA ARG A 453 38.53 -9.01 -8.71
C ARG A 453 39.50 -9.10 -7.53
N ILE A 454 39.11 -8.53 -6.40
CA ILE A 454 39.92 -8.46 -5.19
C ILE A 454 39.16 -9.19 -4.08
N ALA A 455 39.75 -10.23 -3.54
CA ALA A 455 39.17 -11.02 -2.45
C ALA A 455 40.05 -10.85 -1.20
N PHE A 456 39.42 -10.61 -0.07
CA PHE A 456 40.04 -10.67 1.24
C PHE A 456 39.42 -11.81 2.03
N LYS A 457 40.26 -12.69 2.56
CA LYS A 457 39.85 -13.80 3.42
C LYS A 457 40.51 -13.63 4.79
N PRO A 458 39.76 -13.23 5.82
CA PRO A 458 40.23 -13.22 7.20
C PRO A 458 40.60 -14.63 7.65
N ARG A 459 41.39 -14.74 8.70
CA ARG A 459 41.65 -16.04 9.33
C ARG A 459 40.41 -16.57 10.00
N GLY A 460 39.96 -17.77 9.62
CA GLY A 460 38.77 -18.40 10.21
C GLY A 460 37.41 -17.90 9.69
N ALA A 461 37.38 -17.02 8.70
CA ALA A 461 36.12 -16.47 8.17
C ALA A 461 35.98 -16.63 6.65
N ALA A 462 34.79 -16.37 6.12
CA ALA A 462 34.51 -16.36 4.69
C ALA A 462 35.28 -15.23 3.96
N ALA A 463 35.36 -15.30 2.64
CA ALA A 463 36.09 -14.31 1.85
C ALA A 463 35.15 -13.27 1.29
N THR A 464 35.42 -12.01 1.54
CA THR A 464 34.76 -10.86 0.90
C THR A 464 35.41 -10.53 -0.43
N THR A 465 34.65 -10.20 -1.47
CA THR A 465 35.15 -9.95 -2.81
C THR A 465 34.64 -8.61 -3.36
N LEU A 466 35.53 -7.78 -3.87
CA LEU A 466 35.24 -6.51 -4.55
C LEU A 466 35.77 -6.54 -5.98
N THR A 467 35.14 -5.83 -6.90
CA THR A 467 35.59 -5.70 -8.30
C THR A 467 35.85 -4.25 -8.64
N ARG A 468 36.94 -3.97 -9.36
CA ARG A 468 37.28 -2.64 -9.88
C ARG A 468 37.71 -2.73 -11.34
N SER A 469 37.37 -1.71 -12.12
CA SER A 469 37.80 -1.61 -13.52
C SER A 469 38.94 -0.63 -13.67
N VAL A 470 39.95 -0.98 -14.44
CA VAL A 470 41.08 -0.08 -14.80
C VAL A 470 41.38 -0.25 -16.27
N THR A 471 42.00 0.76 -16.89
CA THR A 471 42.43 0.73 -18.28
C THR A 471 43.93 0.80 -18.38
N LEU A 472 44.57 -0.24 -18.91
CA LEU A 472 45.97 -0.22 -19.31
C LEU A 472 46.09 0.48 -20.68
N ARG A 473 47.14 1.24 -20.90
CA ARG A 473 47.40 1.94 -22.16
C ARG A 473 48.79 1.57 -22.66
N LYS A 474 48.96 1.53 -23.99
CA LYS A 474 50.31 1.44 -24.57
C LYS A 474 51.06 2.73 -24.21
N GLY A 475 52.17 2.61 -23.46
CA GLY A 475 53.11 3.69 -23.22
C GLY A 475 54.05 3.87 -24.39
#